data_7140bf76ad3c4dfb97a9961bb5ece120
#
_entry.id   7140bf76ad3c4dfb97a9961bb5ece120
#
_cell.length_a   1.000
_cell.length_b   1.000
_cell.length_c   1.000
_cell.angle_alpha   90.00
_cell.angle_beta   90.00
_cell.angle_gamma   90.00
#
_symmetry.space_group_name_H-M   'P 1'
#
loop_
_entity.id
_entity.type
_entity.pdbx_description
1 polymer ?
#
loop_
_entity_poly.entity_id
_entity_poly.type
_entity_poly.pdbx_seq_one_letter_code
_entity_poly.pdbx_strand_id
1 'polypeptide(L)'
;ELPDNQDGGSIARLLKNKGNAEVERGVDHFVFYYPHYRNMKDVLPQAAIRYGDYKLRKEYETETLMLFDLSKDLGEQNDLSQSNPELTASMHKRLNTYLADIGAKVPTKNPDYDPKEDKGLNNQFFFGGSRPPQNPAN
;
A
#
# COMPACT_ATOMS: atom_id res chain seq x y z
N GLU A 1 -15.74 -27.00 6.11
CA GLU A 1 -14.49 -26.40 6.65
C GLU A 1 -14.05 -25.29 5.71
N LEU A 2 -13.57 -24.20 6.27
CA LEU A 2 -12.99 -23.10 5.48
C LEU A 2 -11.54 -23.45 5.11
N PRO A 3 -11.03 -22.99 3.94
CA PRO A 3 -9.64 -23.21 3.57
C PRO A 3 -8.67 -22.62 4.59
N ASP A 4 -7.53 -23.26 4.82
CA ASP A 4 -6.52 -22.88 5.81
C ASP A 4 -5.77 -21.58 5.46
N ASN A 5 -5.86 -21.14 4.19
CA ASN A 5 -5.15 -19.97 3.64
C ASN A 5 -6.01 -18.69 3.58
N GLN A 6 -6.91 -18.50 4.54
CA GLN A 6 -7.75 -17.30 4.58
C GLN A 6 -7.04 -16.13 5.28
N ASP A 7 -7.05 -14.95 4.66
CA ASP A 7 -6.53 -13.71 5.24
C ASP A 7 -7.41 -13.15 6.36
N GLY A 8 -8.65 -13.61 6.45
CA GLY A 8 -9.62 -13.18 7.46
C GLY A 8 -9.61 -14.04 8.72
N GLY A 9 -10.20 -13.52 9.79
CA GLY A 9 -10.46 -14.25 11.03
C GLY A 9 -11.95 -14.39 11.31
N SER A 10 -12.30 -15.32 12.21
CA SER A 10 -13.68 -15.52 12.63
C SER A 10 -14.19 -14.34 13.46
N ILE A 11 -15.29 -13.73 13.02
CA ILE A 11 -16.01 -12.68 13.79
C ILE A 11 -17.05 -13.26 14.76
N ALA A 12 -17.15 -14.59 14.87
CA ALA A 12 -18.17 -15.23 15.72
C ALA A 12 -18.10 -14.80 17.20
N ARG A 13 -16.89 -14.57 17.72
CA ARG A 13 -16.69 -14.07 19.10
C ARG A 13 -17.17 -12.64 19.27
N LEU A 14 -16.93 -11.76 18.28
CA LEU A 14 -17.45 -10.40 18.24
C LEU A 14 -18.98 -10.37 18.30
N LEU A 15 -19.63 -11.21 17.47
CA LEU A 15 -21.08 -11.30 17.43
C LEU A 15 -21.67 -11.80 18.77
N LYS A 16 -21.04 -12.81 19.39
CA LYS A 16 -21.50 -13.35 20.69
C LYS A 16 -21.27 -12.40 21.85
N ASN A 17 -20.19 -11.62 21.83
CA ASN A 17 -19.78 -10.73 22.93
C ASN A 17 -20.15 -9.25 22.68
N LYS A 18 -21.14 -8.96 21.85
CA LYS A 18 -21.62 -7.60 21.53
C LYS A 18 -20.51 -6.63 21.13
N GLY A 19 -19.52 -7.11 20.37
CA GLY A 19 -18.39 -6.31 19.88
C GLY A 19 -17.16 -6.27 20.82
N ASN A 20 -17.22 -6.87 22.00
CA ASN A 20 -16.11 -6.88 22.99
C ASN A 20 -15.19 -8.10 22.82
N ALA A 21 -14.71 -8.35 21.60
CA ALA A 21 -13.75 -9.42 21.36
C ALA A 21 -12.83 -9.04 20.21
N GLU A 22 -11.64 -9.59 20.21
CA GLU A 22 -10.70 -9.46 19.10
C GLU A 22 -10.95 -10.56 18.05
N VAL A 23 -10.66 -10.22 16.80
CA VAL A 23 -10.67 -11.17 15.69
C VAL A 23 -9.32 -11.89 15.67
N GLU A 24 -9.33 -13.19 15.95
CA GLU A 24 -8.13 -14.01 15.83
C GLU A 24 -7.82 -14.22 14.34
N ARG A 25 -6.68 -13.71 13.88
CA ARG A 25 -6.19 -13.85 12.52
C ARG A 25 -4.89 -14.66 12.51
N GLY A 26 -4.62 -15.34 11.40
CA GLY A 26 -3.36 -16.07 11.21
C GLY A 26 -2.13 -15.16 11.09
N VAL A 27 -2.36 -13.85 10.88
CA VAL A 27 -1.30 -12.84 10.76
C VAL A 27 -1.62 -11.63 11.65
N ASP A 28 -0.58 -11.00 12.20
CA ASP A 28 -0.64 -9.86 13.12
C ASP A 28 -0.54 -8.49 12.41
N HIS A 29 -0.54 -8.49 11.10
CA HIS A 29 -0.35 -7.29 10.28
C HIS A 29 -1.33 -7.24 9.10
N PHE A 30 -1.44 -6.06 8.48
CA PHE A 30 -2.16 -5.84 7.22
C PHE A 30 -1.18 -5.31 6.19
N VAL A 31 -1.19 -5.90 5.00
CA VAL A 31 -0.40 -5.41 3.87
C VAL A 31 -1.33 -4.91 2.78
N PHE A 32 -1.01 -3.74 2.25
CA PHE A 32 -1.65 -3.12 1.10
C PHE A 32 -0.59 -3.02 0.01
N TYR A 33 -0.86 -3.63 -1.14
CA TYR A 33 0.09 -3.68 -2.23
C TYR A 33 -0.55 -3.16 -3.52
N TYR A 34 0.02 -2.08 -4.06
CA TYR A 34 -0.45 -1.43 -5.27
C TYR A 34 0.75 -1.18 -6.21
N PRO A 35 1.15 -2.18 -7.03
CA PRO A 35 2.36 -2.11 -7.86
C PRO A 35 2.17 -1.37 -9.20
N HIS A 36 1.14 -0.57 -9.34
CA HIS A 36 0.76 0.06 -10.60
C HIS A 36 0.77 1.59 -10.50
N TYR A 37 1.00 2.24 -11.63
CA TYR A 37 0.67 3.65 -11.76
C TYR A 37 -0.84 3.81 -11.91
N ARG A 38 -1.41 4.75 -11.20
CA ARG A 38 -2.78 5.19 -11.47
C ARG A 38 -2.73 6.33 -12.48
N ASN A 39 -3.78 6.44 -13.32
CA ASN A 39 -3.93 7.51 -14.32
C ASN A 39 -3.96 8.96 -13.74
N MET A 40 -3.83 9.10 -12.45
CA MET A 40 -3.56 10.36 -11.77
C MET A 40 -2.05 10.38 -11.51
N LYS A 41 -1.35 11.40 -11.96
CA LYS A 41 0.10 11.58 -11.82
C LYS A 41 0.61 11.51 -10.37
N ASP A 42 -0.31 11.43 -9.42
CA ASP A 42 -0.06 11.56 -7.98
C ASP A 42 -0.02 10.20 -7.26
N VAL A 43 -0.28 9.08 -7.94
CA VAL A 43 -0.25 7.75 -7.30
C VAL A 43 0.82 6.88 -7.95
N LEU A 44 1.94 6.80 -7.26
CA LEU A 44 3.07 5.96 -7.59
C LEU A 44 2.85 4.51 -7.14
N PRO A 45 3.54 3.53 -7.76
CA PRO A 45 3.58 2.17 -7.26
C PRO A 45 4.05 2.16 -5.80
N GLN A 46 3.26 1.55 -4.92
CA GLN A 46 3.51 1.59 -3.49
C GLN A 46 3.05 0.33 -2.78
N ALA A 47 3.61 0.11 -1.60
CA ALA A 47 3.14 -0.87 -0.64
C ALA A 47 3.05 -0.24 0.74
N ALA A 48 2.18 -0.77 1.59
CA ALA A 48 2.16 -0.39 2.99
C ALA A 48 1.94 -1.63 3.86
N ILE A 49 2.53 -1.60 5.06
CA ILE A 49 2.26 -2.57 6.11
C ILE A 49 1.83 -1.84 7.37
N ARG A 50 0.71 -2.27 7.96
CA ARG A 50 0.29 -1.87 9.29
C ARG A 50 0.57 -3.01 10.27
N TYR A 51 1.30 -2.69 11.32
CA TYR A 51 1.61 -3.59 12.42
C TYR A 51 1.42 -2.86 13.75
N GLY A 52 0.46 -3.30 14.53
CA GLY A 52 0.00 -2.56 15.72
C GLY A 52 -0.47 -1.16 15.35
N ASP A 53 0.06 -0.17 16.05
CA ASP A 53 -0.25 1.24 15.82
C ASP A 53 0.58 1.90 14.72
N TYR A 54 1.59 1.21 14.20
CA TYR A 54 2.47 1.76 13.20
C TYR A 54 2.08 1.34 11.78
N LYS A 55 2.29 2.27 10.84
CA LYS A 55 2.16 2.04 9.41
C LYS A 55 3.44 2.47 8.72
N LEU A 56 4.04 1.55 7.96
CA LEU A 56 5.10 1.85 7.02
C LEU A 56 4.54 1.90 5.62
N ARG A 57 4.88 2.95 4.86
CA ARG A 57 4.63 3.07 3.42
C ARG A 57 5.94 3.05 2.66
N LYS A 58 6.02 2.25 1.61
CA LYS A 58 7.12 2.23 0.65
C LYS A 58 6.62 2.70 -0.70
N GLU A 59 7.30 3.67 -1.29
CA GLU A 59 7.17 4.08 -2.68
C GLU A 59 8.30 3.45 -3.51
N TYR A 60 7.95 2.77 -4.60
CA TYR A 60 8.94 2.02 -5.38
C TYR A 60 9.71 2.88 -6.37
N GLU A 61 9.13 3.97 -6.87
CA GLU A 61 9.80 4.85 -7.83
C GLU A 61 10.89 5.70 -7.16
N THR A 62 10.55 6.28 -6.01
CA THR A 62 11.45 7.13 -5.22
C THR A 62 12.33 6.36 -4.25
N GLU A 63 12.06 5.07 -4.06
CA GLU A 63 12.66 4.21 -3.01
C GLU A 63 12.44 4.76 -1.59
N THR A 64 11.42 5.59 -1.39
CA THR A 64 11.16 6.28 -0.12
C THR A 64 10.42 5.36 0.84
N LEU A 65 10.84 5.39 2.11
CA LEU A 65 10.13 4.78 3.23
C LEU A 65 9.60 5.88 4.13
N MET A 66 8.34 5.78 4.52
CA MET A 66 7.67 6.69 5.47
C MET A 66 7.03 5.86 6.58
N LEU A 67 7.23 6.28 7.83
CA LEU A 67 6.71 5.59 9.02
C LEU A 67 5.78 6.52 9.79
N PHE A 68 4.61 6.03 10.19
CA PHE A 68 3.60 6.79 10.91
C PHE A 68 3.12 6.04 12.15
N ASP A 69 2.86 6.77 13.24
CA ASP A 69 2.19 6.27 14.45
C ASP A 69 0.70 6.64 14.37
N LEU A 70 -0.12 5.70 13.93
CA LEU A 70 -1.56 5.93 13.72
C LEU A 70 -2.35 6.15 15.04
N SER A 71 -1.77 5.82 16.19
CA SER A 71 -2.41 6.10 17.47
C SER A 71 -2.40 7.58 17.83
N LYS A 72 -1.45 8.36 17.24
CA LYS A 72 -1.27 9.79 17.47
C LYS A 72 -1.48 10.64 16.22
N ASP A 73 -1.29 10.04 15.05
CA ASP A 73 -1.31 10.72 13.75
C ASP A 73 -2.09 9.89 12.73
N LEU A 74 -3.40 9.84 12.89
CA LEU A 74 -4.29 9.14 11.95
C LEU A 74 -4.25 9.77 10.53
N GLY A 75 -3.85 11.03 10.42
CA GLY A 75 -3.73 11.78 9.18
C GLY A 75 -2.42 11.57 8.43
N GLU A 76 -1.47 10.79 8.99
CA GLU A 76 -0.17 10.49 8.36
C GLU A 76 0.60 11.77 7.97
N GLN A 77 0.61 12.77 8.85
CA GLN A 77 1.25 14.07 8.60
C GLN A 77 2.70 14.12 9.10
N ASN A 78 3.08 13.24 10.03
CA ASN A 78 4.38 13.25 10.68
C ASN A 78 5.15 11.96 10.35
N ASP A 79 6.08 12.05 9.40
CA ASP A 79 6.96 10.95 9.06
C ASP A 79 8.03 10.72 10.14
N LEU A 80 7.99 9.55 10.75
CA LEU A 80 8.90 9.12 11.80
C LEU A 80 10.08 8.28 11.28
N SER A 81 10.22 8.09 9.97
CA SER A 81 11.22 7.17 9.39
C SER A 81 12.66 7.54 9.78
N GLN A 82 12.96 8.83 9.85
CA GLN A 82 14.28 9.33 10.24
C GLN A 82 14.51 9.31 11.76
N SER A 83 13.46 9.53 12.55
CA SER A 83 13.56 9.51 14.02
C SER A 83 13.51 8.10 14.62
N ASN A 84 13.00 7.12 13.89
CA ASN A 84 12.88 5.71 14.30
C ASN A 84 13.43 4.74 13.25
N PRO A 85 14.74 4.81 12.92
CA PRO A 85 15.33 4.04 11.82
C PRO A 85 15.28 2.53 12.05
N GLU A 86 15.42 2.07 13.29
CA GLU A 86 15.37 0.64 13.62
C GLU A 86 13.97 0.05 13.39
N LEU A 87 12.92 0.76 13.83
CA LEU A 87 11.54 0.35 13.60
C LEU A 87 11.20 0.37 12.11
N THR A 88 11.64 1.42 11.41
CA THR A 88 11.48 1.55 9.95
C THR A 88 12.09 0.36 9.22
N ALA A 89 13.34 0.01 9.56
CA ALA A 89 14.04 -1.14 8.95
C ALA A 89 13.34 -2.47 9.28
N SER A 90 12.88 -2.65 10.52
CA SER A 90 12.17 -3.85 10.94
C SER A 90 10.85 -4.04 10.19
N MET A 91 10.05 -2.99 10.09
CA MET A 91 8.77 -3.03 9.36
C MET A 91 8.97 -3.20 7.86
N HIS A 92 10.01 -2.58 7.27
CA HIS A 92 10.36 -2.78 5.88
C HIS A 92 10.77 -4.23 5.59
N LYS A 93 11.57 -4.83 6.48
CA LYS A 93 11.94 -6.25 6.38
C LYS A 93 10.68 -7.14 6.42
N ARG A 94 9.76 -6.88 7.36
CA ARG A 94 8.49 -7.63 7.49
C ARG A 94 7.64 -7.52 6.22
N LEU A 95 7.51 -6.32 5.66
CA LEU A 95 6.81 -6.09 4.39
C LEU A 95 7.42 -6.91 3.25
N ASN A 96 8.75 -6.84 3.09
CA ASN A 96 9.43 -7.56 2.01
C ASN A 96 9.33 -9.09 2.17
N THR A 97 9.42 -9.59 3.39
CA THR A 97 9.22 -11.02 3.68
C THR A 97 7.81 -11.46 3.25
N TYR A 98 6.77 -10.74 3.68
CA TYR A 98 5.39 -11.05 3.29
C TYR A 98 5.21 -11.05 1.77
N LEU A 99 5.69 -10.01 1.08
CA LEU A 99 5.58 -9.92 -0.39
C LEU A 99 6.32 -11.06 -1.10
N ALA A 100 7.48 -11.49 -0.58
CA ALA A 100 8.21 -12.62 -1.11
C ALA A 100 7.45 -13.94 -0.89
N ASP A 101 6.89 -14.15 0.29
CA ASP A 101 6.17 -15.37 0.66
C ASP A 101 4.92 -15.59 -0.20
N ILE A 102 4.22 -14.50 -0.58
CA ILE A 102 3.08 -14.57 -1.50
C ILE A 102 3.46 -14.55 -2.98
N GLY A 103 4.75 -14.50 -3.31
CA GLY A 103 5.24 -14.43 -4.70
C GLY A 103 4.86 -13.13 -5.43
N ALA A 104 4.73 -12.02 -4.71
CA ALA A 104 4.37 -10.74 -5.31
C ALA A 104 5.45 -10.25 -6.29
N LYS A 105 5.02 -9.80 -7.48
CA LYS A 105 5.91 -9.17 -8.45
C LYS A 105 6.18 -7.73 -8.06
N VAL A 106 7.34 -7.48 -7.45
CA VAL A 106 7.75 -6.14 -7.04
C VAL A 106 8.15 -5.31 -8.26
N PRO A 107 7.67 -4.05 -8.39
CA PRO A 107 8.08 -3.16 -9.47
C PRO A 107 9.59 -2.95 -9.50
N THR A 108 10.16 -3.00 -10.68
CA THR A 108 11.55 -2.67 -10.95
C THR A 108 11.64 -1.50 -11.90
N LYS A 109 12.69 -0.69 -11.77
CA LYS A 109 12.92 0.41 -12.71
C LYS A 109 13.07 -0.12 -14.12
N ASN A 110 12.38 0.52 -15.08
CA ASN A 110 12.58 0.22 -16.49
C ASN A 110 13.92 0.85 -16.94
N PRO A 111 14.93 0.05 -17.34
CA PRO A 111 16.22 0.58 -17.78
C PRO A 111 16.12 1.36 -19.08
N ASP A 112 15.09 1.09 -19.89
CA ASP A 112 14.87 1.71 -21.21
C ASP A 112 13.91 2.91 -21.14
N TYR A 113 13.57 3.38 -19.92
CA TYR A 113 12.67 4.51 -19.75
C TYR A 113 13.33 5.83 -20.17
N ASP A 114 12.78 6.48 -21.20
CA ASP A 114 13.15 7.85 -21.60
C ASP A 114 12.03 8.82 -21.21
N PRO A 115 12.28 9.76 -20.28
CA PRO A 115 11.29 10.77 -19.89
C PRO A 115 10.81 11.66 -21.04
N LYS A 116 11.62 11.81 -22.12
CA LYS A 116 11.26 12.63 -23.29
C LYS A 116 10.27 11.93 -24.21
N GLU A 117 10.26 10.60 -24.17
CA GLU A 117 9.32 9.78 -24.95
C GLU A 117 8.07 9.41 -24.17
N ASP A 118 8.04 9.73 -22.87
CA ASP A 118 6.89 9.46 -22.01
C ASP A 118 5.70 10.33 -22.45
N LYS A 119 4.78 9.70 -23.17
CA LYS A 119 3.50 10.32 -23.59
C LYS A 119 2.48 10.40 -22.46
N GLY A 120 2.87 10.01 -21.25
CA GLY A 120 1.96 9.81 -20.11
C GLY A 120 1.02 8.61 -20.33
N LEU A 121 0.51 8.07 -19.25
CA LEU A 121 -0.55 7.05 -19.33
C LEU A 121 -1.82 7.68 -19.90
N ASN A 122 -2.10 7.37 -21.18
CA ASN A 122 -3.31 7.84 -21.84
C ASN A 122 -4.53 7.22 -21.15
N ASN A 123 -5.37 8.04 -20.56
CA ASN A 123 -6.60 7.69 -19.82
C ASN A 123 -7.65 6.90 -20.64
N GLN A 124 -7.39 6.61 -21.90
CA GLN A 124 -8.36 5.97 -22.79
C GLN A 124 -8.62 4.49 -22.51
N PHE A 125 -7.76 3.82 -21.76
CA PHE A 125 -7.84 2.36 -21.61
C PHE A 125 -8.60 1.85 -20.38
N PHE A 126 -8.94 2.69 -19.39
CA PHE A 126 -9.44 2.17 -18.12
C PHE A 126 -10.93 2.35 -17.81
N PHE A 127 -11.58 3.28 -18.47
CA PHE A 127 -13.04 3.43 -18.33
C PHE A 127 -13.57 3.74 -19.73
N GLY A 128 -14.33 2.85 -20.33
CA GLY A 128 -14.95 3.03 -21.65
C GLY A 128 -15.93 4.21 -21.76
N GLY A 129 -15.59 5.34 -21.17
CA GLY A 129 -16.27 6.61 -21.22
C GLY A 129 -15.36 7.67 -21.85
N SER A 130 -15.78 8.19 -22.99
CA SER A 130 -15.16 9.33 -23.66
C SER A 130 -15.04 10.51 -22.67
N ARG A 131 -13.80 10.96 -22.43
CA ARG A 131 -13.54 12.20 -21.71
C ARG A 131 -14.13 13.35 -22.55
N PRO A 132 -14.93 14.26 -21.97
CA PRO A 132 -15.33 15.45 -22.68
C PRO A 132 -14.08 16.25 -23.10
N PRO A 133 -14.08 16.88 -24.28
CA PRO A 133 -12.95 17.65 -24.76
C PRO A 133 -12.61 18.76 -23.75
N GLN A 134 -11.34 18.80 -23.33
CA GLN A 134 -10.85 19.93 -22.53
C GLN A 134 -10.84 21.16 -23.44
N ASN A 135 -11.59 22.15 -23.08
CA ASN A 135 -11.56 23.45 -23.75
C ASN A 135 -10.15 24.03 -23.55
N PRO A 136 -9.44 24.41 -24.61
CA PRO A 136 -8.18 25.15 -24.44
C PRO A 136 -8.53 26.48 -23.75
N ALA A 137 -7.89 26.72 -22.64
CA ALA A 137 -8.00 27.98 -21.93
C ALA A 137 -7.55 29.12 -22.86
N ASN A 138 -8.40 30.11 -23.05
CA ASN A 138 -8.05 31.43 -23.56
C ASN A 138 -7.07 32.12 -22.60
#